data_43d3037e88634091f92cf491c71832e9
#
_entry.id   43d3037e88634091f92cf491c71832e9
#
_cell.length_a   1.000
_cell.length_b   1.000
_cell.length_c   1.000
_cell.angle_alpha   90.00
_cell.angle_beta   90.00
_cell.angle_gamma   90.00
#
_symmetry.space_group_name_H-M   'P 1'
#
loop_
_entity.id
_entity.type
_entity.pdbx_description
1 polymer ?
#
loop_
_entity_poly.entity_id
_entity_poly.type
_entity_poly.pdbx_seq_one_letter_code
_entity_poly.pdbx_strand_id
1 'polypeptide(L)'
;MKNIAINPEDYTILAVDDIATNIMLLKAVLSRAKYKIVTASGGNEALEKAATELPDLILLDIMMPDMDGYEVIKHLKADPALQDIPVIFLTALHNPEDIVKGFKLGASDYVSKPFNHEELITRVSHHIYLAAAQRTIMQQRDELQATVDAHDKMYSVIAHDLRSPIGTLKMVFNMLSINLTQQQIGEDNMEMITMGNNITESTFMLLDNLLKWTKSQIGRMNTVFQEVDISEVVVFASKMSDLVAQVKNIAVEYDIPGPITVPCDVDMVKTIMRNLMSNAIKYSNEGGRIVISVRETPTHAVISVRDFGTGISEENLPKLLNPEIHHTTYGTKNEEGSGLGLQLVQDLTRRNGGELTIESTLGEGSTFTFTIAKVQPKSETVEDSEGGVLRVPER
;
A
#
# COMPACT_ATOMS: atom_id res chain seq x y z
N MET A 1 -12.85 -5.71 19.88
CA MET A 1 -11.94 -6.88 19.77
C MET A 1 -12.77 -8.12 20.06
N LYS A 2 -12.91 -9.05 19.09
CA LYS A 2 -13.52 -10.35 19.40
C LYS A 2 -12.56 -11.07 20.35
N ASN A 3 -13.02 -11.44 21.55
CA ASN A 3 -12.25 -12.30 22.43
C ASN A 3 -11.97 -13.61 21.69
N ILE A 4 -10.69 -13.95 21.52
CA ILE A 4 -10.29 -15.25 21.03
C ILE A 4 -10.69 -16.26 22.11
N ALA A 5 -11.76 -17.00 21.87
CA ALA A 5 -12.19 -18.06 22.77
C ALA A 5 -11.24 -19.24 22.58
N ILE A 6 -10.41 -19.53 23.58
CA ILE A 6 -9.52 -20.68 23.59
C ILE A 6 -10.27 -21.84 24.25
N ASN A 7 -10.45 -22.94 23.51
CA ASN A 7 -10.85 -24.19 24.08
C ASN A 7 -9.59 -25.04 24.32
N PRO A 8 -9.19 -25.32 25.58
CA PRO A 8 -7.97 -26.06 25.87
C PRO A 8 -7.89 -27.46 25.20
N GLU A 9 -9.02 -28.09 24.92
CA GLU A 9 -9.09 -29.41 24.25
C GLU A 9 -8.55 -29.37 22.80
N ASP A 10 -8.40 -28.19 22.19
CA ASP A 10 -7.89 -28.05 20.82
C ASP A 10 -6.36 -27.94 20.77
N TYR A 11 -5.69 -27.78 21.93
CA TYR A 11 -4.26 -27.54 22.03
C TYR A 11 -3.50 -28.71 22.63
N THR A 12 -2.34 -29.01 22.02
CA THR A 12 -1.45 -30.10 22.43
C THR A 12 -0.21 -29.56 23.11
N ILE A 13 0.11 -30.05 24.30
CA ILE A 13 1.28 -29.65 25.07
C ILE A 13 2.24 -30.85 25.14
N LEU A 14 3.49 -30.62 24.72
CA LEU A 14 4.56 -31.61 24.93
C LEU A 14 5.24 -31.33 26.28
N ALA A 15 5.15 -32.31 27.19
CA ALA A 15 5.80 -32.26 28.50
C ALA A 15 7.03 -33.17 28.49
N VAL A 16 8.21 -32.55 28.77
CA VAL A 16 9.53 -33.22 28.70
C VAL A 16 10.22 -33.13 30.06
N ASP A 17 10.50 -34.30 30.64
CA ASP A 17 11.21 -34.42 31.90
C ASP A 17 11.74 -35.88 31.99
N ASP A 18 12.96 -36.11 32.48
CA ASP A 18 13.56 -37.42 32.61
C ASP A 18 13.02 -38.21 33.84
N ILE A 19 12.35 -37.51 34.75
CA ILE A 19 11.78 -38.09 35.98
C ILE A 19 10.32 -38.43 35.77
N ALA A 20 9.99 -39.71 35.74
CA ALA A 20 8.63 -40.22 35.50
C ALA A 20 7.55 -39.65 36.45
N THR A 21 7.92 -39.35 37.72
CA THR A 21 7.00 -38.71 38.67
C THR A 21 6.63 -37.27 38.28
N ASN A 22 7.58 -36.51 37.71
CA ASN A 22 7.32 -35.15 37.20
C ASN A 22 6.37 -35.21 35.99
N ILE A 23 6.61 -36.12 35.07
CA ILE A 23 5.72 -36.35 33.91
C ILE A 23 4.29 -36.71 34.38
N MET A 24 4.15 -37.59 35.37
CA MET A 24 2.82 -37.95 35.92
C MET A 24 2.13 -36.73 36.53
N LEU A 25 2.85 -35.89 37.26
CA LEU A 25 2.32 -34.68 37.86
C LEU A 25 1.89 -33.68 36.80
N LEU A 26 2.77 -33.38 35.82
CA LEU A 26 2.44 -32.50 34.70
C LEU A 26 1.20 -33.01 33.94
N LYS A 27 1.15 -34.28 33.64
CA LYS A 27 0.00 -34.92 32.99
C LYS A 27 -1.30 -34.76 33.80
N ALA A 28 -1.26 -34.93 35.10
CA ALA A 28 -2.43 -34.76 35.96
C ALA A 28 -2.93 -33.31 35.99
N VAL A 29 -2.02 -32.36 36.12
CA VAL A 29 -2.33 -30.91 36.19
C VAL A 29 -2.91 -30.43 34.86
N LEU A 30 -2.26 -30.75 33.75
CA LEU A 30 -2.67 -30.29 32.41
C LEU A 30 -3.95 -30.96 31.92
N SER A 31 -4.14 -32.29 32.22
CA SER A 31 -5.39 -33.00 31.90
C SER A 31 -6.58 -32.40 32.65
N ARG A 32 -6.38 -31.97 33.91
CA ARG A 32 -7.44 -31.30 34.69
C ARG A 32 -7.84 -29.96 34.05
N ALA A 33 -6.88 -29.31 33.40
CA ALA A 33 -7.12 -28.10 32.60
C ALA A 33 -7.60 -28.40 31.18
N LYS A 34 -7.83 -29.67 30.83
CA LYS A 34 -8.37 -30.17 29.55
C LYS A 34 -7.45 -30.01 28.34
N TYR A 35 -6.17 -29.83 28.51
CA TYR A 35 -5.21 -29.87 27.42
C TYR A 35 -4.93 -31.29 26.94
N LYS A 36 -4.63 -31.43 25.63
CA LYS A 36 -4.03 -32.67 25.10
C LYS A 36 -2.55 -32.71 25.48
N ILE A 37 -2.06 -33.89 25.85
CA ILE A 37 -0.72 -34.03 26.40
C ILE A 37 0.02 -35.14 25.69
N VAL A 38 1.20 -34.78 25.16
CA VAL A 38 2.24 -35.68 24.68
C VAL A 38 3.39 -35.57 25.67
N THR A 39 4.05 -36.70 25.97
CA THR A 39 5.14 -36.72 26.95
C THR A 39 6.41 -37.29 26.34
N ALA A 40 7.57 -36.79 26.74
CA ALA A 40 8.88 -37.30 26.39
C ALA A 40 9.77 -37.42 27.64
N SER A 41 10.61 -38.46 27.68
CA SER A 41 11.48 -38.81 28.81
C SER A 41 12.92 -38.30 28.63
N GLY A 42 13.22 -37.53 27.59
CA GLY A 42 14.53 -36.98 27.31
C GLY A 42 14.58 -36.14 26.04
N GLY A 43 15.72 -35.49 25.78
CA GLY A 43 15.88 -34.50 24.73
C GLY A 43 15.66 -35.07 23.33
N ASN A 44 16.22 -36.24 23.01
CA ASN A 44 16.05 -36.84 21.68
C ASN A 44 14.58 -37.23 21.39
N GLU A 45 13.89 -37.83 22.35
CA GLU A 45 12.47 -38.16 22.25
C GLU A 45 11.61 -36.89 22.13
N ALA A 46 12.02 -35.82 22.82
CA ALA A 46 11.33 -34.54 22.73
C ALA A 46 11.41 -33.92 21.30
N LEU A 47 12.56 -33.97 20.65
CA LEU A 47 12.74 -33.50 19.28
C LEU A 47 11.94 -34.33 18.27
N GLU A 48 11.96 -35.66 18.39
CA GLU A 48 11.18 -36.54 17.53
C GLU A 48 9.67 -36.27 17.68
N LYS A 49 9.17 -36.16 18.91
CA LYS A 49 7.76 -35.87 19.17
C LYS A 49 7.37 -34.45 18.79
N ALA A 50 8.25 -33.47 18.94
CA ALA A 50 7.99 -32.13 18.47
C ALA A 50 7.78 -32.08 16.95
N ALA A 51 8.60 -32.83 16.19
CA ALA A 51 8.50 -32.90 14.73
C ALA A 51 7.27 -33.68 14.24
N THR A 52 6.86 -34.74 14.96
CA THR A 52 5.73 -35.58 14.51
C THR A 52 4.37 -35.07 15.00
N GLU A 53 4.29 -34.54 16.21
CA GLU A 53 3.03 -34.15 16.85
C GLU A 53 2.75 -32.63 16.70
N LEU A 54 3.75 -31.83 16.34
CA LEU A 54 3.67 -30.35 16.18
C LEU A 54 2.90 -29.69 17.34
N PRO A 55 3.39 -29.80 18.60
CA PRO A 55 2.65 -29.30 19.75
C PRO A 55 2.51 -27.78 19.74
N ASP A 56 1.47 -27.28 20.41
CA ASP A 56 1.21 -25.84 20.53
C ASP A 56 2.06 -25.16 21.60
N LEU A 57 2.64 -25.94 22.52
CA LEU A 57 3.53 -25.50 23.58
C LEU A 57 4.40 -26.66 24.08
N ILE A 58 5.63 -26.35 24.44
CA ILE A 58 6.57 -27.34 25.04
C ILE A 58 6.90 -26.90 26.45
N LEU A 59 6.67 -27.80 27.43
CA LEU A 59 7.22 -27.70 28.78
C LEU A 59 8.48 -28.55 28.82
N LEU A 60 9.65 -27.94 29.08
CA LEU A 60 10.95 -28.57 28.89
C LEU A 60 11.79 -28.48 30.16
N ASP A 61 12.12 -29.63 30.73
CA ASP A 61 13.13 -29.65 31.81
C ASP A 61 14.50 -29.27 31.26
N ILE A 62 15.25 -28.50 32.04
CA ILE A 62 16.63 -28.11 31.71
C ILE A 62 17.61 -29.24 32.02
N MET A 63 17.43 -29.90 33.17
CA MET A 63 18.42 -30.84 33.73
C MET A 63 18.02 -32.27 33.30
N MET A 64 18.41 -32.67 32.12
CA MET A 64 18.19 -34.04 31.64
C MET A 64 19.52 -34.71 31.25
N PRO A 65 19.62 -36.07 31.39
CA PRO A 65 20.79 -36.80 30.90
C PRO A 65 20.87 -36.79 29.37
N ASP A 66 22.08 -37.01 28.86
CA ASP A 66 22.43 -37.09 27.42
C ASP A 66 22.26 -35.80 26.63
N MET A 67 21.10 -35.17 26.66
CA MET A 67 20.80 -33.89 25.99
C MET A 67 20.01 -32.99 26.95
N ASP A 68 20.61 -31.88 27.36
CA ASP A 68 19.99 -30.91 28.25
C ASP A 68 18.92 -30.05 27.54
N GLY A 69 18.06 -29.37 28.29
CA GLY A 69 17.01 -28.53 27.73
C GLY A 69 17.53 -27.34 26.91
N TYR A 70 18.76 -26.87 27.16
CA TYR A 70 19.37 -25.83 26.35
C TYR A 70 19.82 -26.32 24.97
N GLU A 71 20.19 -27.58 24.84
CA GLU A 71 20.48 -28.19 23.54
C GLU A 71 19.21 -28.46 22.76
N VAL A 72 18.16 -28.97 23.44
CA VAL A 72 16.85 -29.18 22.81
C VAL A 72 16.29 -27.89 22.22
N ILE A 73 16.30 -26.78 22.98
CA ILE A 73 15.74 -25.50 22.45
C ILE A 73 16.54 -24.97 21.27
N LYS A 74 17.86 -25.14 21.22
CA LYS A 74 18.68 -24.75 20.07
C LYS A 74 18.25 -25.49 18.80
N HIS A 75 18.01 -26.79 18.90
CA HIS A 75 17.52 -27.59 17.78
C HIS A 75 16.12 -27.19 17.35
N LEU A 76 15.20 -26.96 18.31
CA LEU A 76 13.85 -26.50 18.02
C LEU A 76 13.86 -25.11 17.30
N LYS A 77 14.70 -24.16 17.75
CA LYS A 77 14.78 -22.83 17.16
C LYS A 77 15.57 -22.76 15.84
N ALA A 78 16.32 -23.81 15.51
CA ALA A 78 16.99 -23.95 14.22
C ALA A 78 16.13 -24.57 13.13
N ASP A 79 15.02 -25.22 13.50
CA ASP A 79 14.08 -25.86 12.56
C ASP A 79 12.94 -24.87 12.21
N PRO A 80 12.78 -24.46 10.93
CA PRO A 80 11.73 -23.55 10.52
C PRO A 80 10.30 -24.00 10.85
N ALA A 81 10.06 -25.33 10.96
CA ALA A 81 8.75 -25.86 11.30
C ALA A 81 8.45 -25.79 12.81
N LEU A 82 9.49 -25.72 13.66
CA LEU A 82 9.38 -25.83 15.11
C LEU A 82 9.76 -24.54 15.84
N GLN A 83 10.43 -23.60 15.18
CA GLN A 83 11.01 -22.39 15.78
C GLN A 83 9.98 -21.50 16.47
N ASP A 84 8.75 -21.48 15.99
CA ASP A 84 7.68 -20.61 16.50
C ASP A 84 6.91 -21.23 17.66
N ILE A 85 7.16 -22.52 17.99
CA ILE A 85 6.52 -23.18 19.12
C ILE A 85 7.05 -22.57 20.43
N PRO A 86 6.17 -22.05 21.31
CA PRO A 86 6.58 -21.52 22.61
C PRO A 86 7.14 -22.63 23.51
N VAL A 87 8.29 -22.33 24.11
CA VAL A 87 8.98 -23.24 25.05
C VAL A 87 9.01 -22.60 26.43
N ILE A 88 8.47 -23.29 27.43
CA ILE A 88 8.55 -22.90 28.85
C ILE A 88 9.51 -23.86 29.55
N PHE A 89 10.58 -23.33 30.10
CA PHE A 89 11.50 -24.15 30.88
C PHE A 89 10.94 -24.50 32.26
N LEU A 90 11.14 -25.75 32.67
CA LEU A 90 10.94 -26.24 34.04
C LEU A 90 12.31 -26.29 34.69
N THR A 91 12.57 -25.53 35.74
CA THR A 91 13.91 -25.41 36.29
C THR A 91 13.94 -25.47 37.80
N ALA A 92 14.93 -26.17 38.37
CA ALA A 92 15.30 -26.10 39.79
C ALA A 92 16.37 -24.98 40.03
N LEU A 93 16.83 -24.32 38.96
CA LEU A 93 17.87 -23.30 39.04
C LEU A 93 17.27 -21.97 39.52
N HIS A 94 17.86 -21.40 40.56
CA HIS A 94 17.48 -20.09 41.09
C HIS A 94 18.48 -18.98 40.70
N ASN A 95 19.49 -19.35 39.90
CA ASN A 95 20.49 -18.39 39.45
C ASN A 95 19.97 -17.52 38.32
N PRO A 96 19.97 -16.18 38.44
CA PRO A 96 19.54 -15.28 37.39
C PRO A 96 20.27 -15.46 36.04
N GLU A 97 21.52 -15.88 36.04
CA GLU A 97 22.33 -16.12 34.85
C GLU A 97 21.74 -17.25 33.97
N ASP A 98 21.27 -18.31 34.58
CA ASP A 98 20.67 -19.45 33.85
C ASP A 98 19.33 -19.09 33.23
N ILE A 99 18.52 -18.26 33.87
CA ILE A 99 17.27 -17.72 33.36
C ILE A 99 17.54 -16.86 32.13
N VAL A 100 18.49 -15.92 32.24
CA VAL A 100 18.90 -15.05 31.12
C VAL A 100 19.43 -15.86 29.94
N LYS A 101 20.21 -16.94 30.21
CA LYS A 101 20.68 -17.86 29.17
C LYS A 101 19.51 -18.52 28.41
N GLY A 102 18.49 -18.98 29.14
CA GLY A 102 17.31 -19.59 28.56
C GLY A 102 16.57 -18.63 27.60
N PHE A 103 16.33 -17.39 28.01
CA PHE A 103 15.69 -16.39 27.16
C PHE A 103 16.53 -16.03 25.91
N LYS A 104 17.88 -15.94 26.05
CA LYS A 104 18.76 -15.71 24.88
C LYS A 104 18.72 -16.86 23.88
N LEU A 105 18.41 -18.06 24.30
CA LEU A 105 18.24 -19.24 23.43
C LEU A 105 16.84 -19.33 22.81
N GLY A 106 15.92 -18.42 23.14
CA GLY A 106 14.58 -18.35 22.55
C GLY A 106 13.48 -19.02 23.39
N ALA A 107 13.71 -19.25 24.69
CA ALA A 107 12.63 -19.66 25.59
C ALA A 107 11.60 -18.55 25.75
N SER A 108 10.32 -18.92 25.81
CA SER A 108 9.21 -17.98 25.98
C SER A 108 8.98 -17.61 27.45
N ASP A 109 9.25 -18.55 28.36
CA ASP A 109 9.08 -18.36 29.81
C ASP A 109 9.84 -19.45 30.59
N TYR A 110 9.76 -19.37 31.91
CA TYR A 110 10.26 -20.41 32.83
C TYR A 110 9.32 -20.62 34.02
N VAL A 111 9.35 -21.80 34.62
CA VAL A 111 8.62 -22.17 35.85
C VAL A 111 9.62 -22.85 36.79
N SER A 112 9.71 -22.36 38.02
CA SER A 112 10.62 -22.97 39.05
C SER A 112 10.03 -24.23 39.67
N LYS A 113 10.85 -25.25 39.83
CA LYS A 113 10.50 -26.47 40.60
C LYS A 113 10.82 -26.27 42.11
N PRO A 114 9.95 -26.70 43.03
CA PRO A 114 8.64 -27.30 42.83
C PRO A 114 7.64 -26.24 42.39
N PHE A 115 6.91 -26.53 41.28
CA PHE A 115 5.99 -25.56 40.68
C PHE A 115 4.61 -25.57 41.35
N ASN A 116 4.02 -24.40 41.47
CA ASN A 116 2.62 -24.22 41.83
C ASN A 116 1.74 -24.56 40.63
N HIS A 117 0.68 -25.37 40.85
CA HIS A 117 -0.25 -25.79 39.79
C HIS A 117 -0.96 -24.59 39.10
N GLU A 118 -1.39 -23.60 39.87
CA GLU A 118 -2.08 -22.43 39.34
C GLU A 118 -1.13 -21.56 38.52
N GLU A 119 0.12 -21.40 38.99
CA GLU A 119 1.14 -20.67 38.23
C GLU A 119 1.43 -21.35 36.90
N LEU A 120 1.67 -22.66 36.90
CA LEU A 120 1.92 -23.43 35.68
C LEU A 120 0.79 -23.27 34.65
N ILE A 121 -0.46 -23.49 35.09
CA ILE A 121 -1.63 -23.38 34.20
C ILE A 121 -1.77 -21.93 33.68
N THR A 122 -1.55 -20.92 34.53
CA THR A 122 -1.65 -19.52 34.13
C THR A 122 -0.63 -19.18 33.02
N ARG A 123 0.63 -19.61 33.18
CA ARG A 123 1.67 -19.38 32.16
C ARG A 123 1.40 -20.15 30.86
N VAL A 124 1.03 -21.42 30.98
CA VAL A 124 0.64 -22.24 29.83
C VAL A 124 -0.52 -21.58 29.06
N SER A 125 -1.59 -21.22 29.76
CA SER A 125 -2.76 -20.57 29.13
C SER A 125 -2.39 -19.25 28.47
N HIS A 126 -1.51 -18.47 29.10
CA HIS A 126 -1.04 -17.19 28.53
C HIS A 126 -0.27 -17.39 27.22
N HIS A 127 0.68 -18.33 27.18
CA HIS A 127 1.47 -18.58 25.98
C HIS A 127 0.65 -19.25 24.87
N ILE A 128 -0.28 -20.13 25.20
CA ILE A 128 -1.26 -20.69 24.24
C ILE A 128 -2.11 -19.56 23.64
N TYR A 129 -2.58 -18.62 24.48
CA TYR A 129 -3.33 -17.45 24.00
C TYR A 129 -2.53 -16.60 23.03
N LEU A 130 -1.28 -16.29 23.35
CA LEU A 130 -0.41 -15.51 22.49
C LEU A 130 -0.15 -16.20 21.14
N ALA A 131 0.15 -17.51 21.16
CA ALA A 131 0.37 -18.28 19.94
C ALA A 131 -0.90 -18.35 19.06
N ALA A 132 -2.07 -18.57 19.66
CA ALA A 132 -3.35 -18.56 18.95
C ALA A 132 -3.69 -17.19 18.36
N ALA A 133 -3.43 -16.12 19.10
CA ALA A 133 -3.64 -14.74 18.61
C ALA A 133 -2.72 -14.43 17.42
N GLN A 134 -1.47 -14.81 17.50
CA GLN A 134 -0.50 -14.61 16.41
C GLN A 134 -0.90 -15.39 15.15
N ARG A 135 -1.29 -16.65 15.28
CA ARG A 135 -1.80 -17.48 14.15
C ARG A 135 -3.03 -16.82 13.50
N THR A 136 -3.97 -16.33 14.31
CA THR A 136 -5.19 -15.67 13.81
C THR A 136 -4.84 -14.38 13.03
N ILE A 137 -3.92 -13.58 13.55
CA ILE A 137 -3.46 -12.36 12.87
C ILE A 137 -2.79 -12.70 11.53
N MET A 138 -1.91 -13.69 11.50
CA MET A 138 -1.25 -14.14 10.26
C MET A 138 -2.28 -14.62 9.24
N GLN A 139 -3.23 -15.44 9.63
CA GLN A 139 -4.29 -15.95 8.75
C GLN A 139 -5.13 -14.79 8.19
N GLN A 140 -5.57 -13.84 9.02
CA GLN A 140 -6.34 -12.68 8.57
C GLN A 140 -5.53 -11.79 7.61
N ARG A 141 -4.23 -11.63 7.87
CA ARG A 141 -3.31 -10.91 6.97
C ARG A 141 -3.26 -11.58 5.59
N ASP A 142 -3.11 -12.90 5.56
CA ASP A 142 -2.97 -13.65 4.31
C ASP A 142 -4.31 -13.67 3.53
N GLU A 143 -5.45 -13.79 4.21
CA GLU A 143 -6.78 -13.66 3.61
C GLU A 143 -7.01 -12.25 3.04
N LEU A 144 -6.60 -11.20 3.77
CA LEU A 144 -6.69 -9.82 3.30
C LEU A 144 -5.80 -9.60 2.07
N GLN A 145 -4.56 -10.10 2.11
CA GLN A 145 -3.64 -10.00 0.99
C GLN A 145 -4.18 -10.69 -0.27
N ALA A 146 -4.72 -11.90 -0.13
CA ALA A 146 -5.34 -12.63 -1.23
C ALA A 146 -6.55 -11.87 -1.83
N THR A 147 -7.35 -11.22 -0.97
CA THR A 147 -8.48 -10.39 -1.41
C THR A 147 -8.01 -9.17 -2.18
N VAL A 148 -6.97 -8.49 -1.69
CA VAL A 148 -6.35 -7.35 -2.38
C VAL A 148 -5.81 -7.78 -3.75
N ASP A 149 -5.06 -8.89 -3.82
CA ASP A 149 -4.51 -9.41 -5.07
C ASP A 149 -5.58 -9.79 -6.10
N ALA A 150 -6.71 -10.35 -5.64
CA ALA A 150 -7.85 -10.67 -6.50
C ALA A 150 -8.52 -9.41 -7.08
N HIS A 151 -8.73 -8.38 -6.26
CA HIS A 151 -9.25 -7.09 -6.71
C HIS A 151 -8.34 -6.45 -7.75
N ASP A 152 -7.04 -6.48 -7.55
CA ASP A 152 -6.04 -5.92 -8.47
C ASP A 152 -6.11 -6.57 -9.85
N LYS A 153 -6.13 -7.89 -9.85
CA LYS A 153 -6.24 -8.66 -11.08
C LYS A 153 -7.55 -8.32 -11.82
N MET A 154 -8.65 -8.23 -11.10
CA MET A 154 -9.95 -7.87 -11.65
C MET A 154 -9.93 -6.46 -12.28
N TYR A 155 -9.40 -5.45 -11.55
CA TYR A 155 -9.27 -4.09 -12.07
C TYR A 155 -8.40 -4.04 -13.34
N SER A 156 -7.28 -4.77 -13.37
CA SER A 156 -6.39 -4.81 -14.52
C SER A 156 -7.08 -5.40 -15.77
N VAL A 157 -7.87 -6.45 -15.59
CA VAL A 157 -8.63 -7.10 -16.68
C VAL A 157 -9.74 -6.17 -17.20
N ILE A 158 -10.59 -5.66 -16.29
CA ILE A 158 -11.69 -4.73 -16.66
C ILE A 158 -11.14 -3.53 -17.44
N ALA A 159 -10.03 -3.03 -16.98
CA ALA A 159 -9.37 -1.90 -17.59
C ALA A 159 -8.87 -2.15 -19.01
N HIS A 160 -8.22 -3.27 -19.23
CA HIS A 160 -7.77 -3.68 -20.55
C HIS A 160 -8.98 -3.86 -21.49
N ASP A 161 -10.00 -4.55 -21.01
CA ASP A 161 -11.17 -4.91 -21.82
C ASP A 161 -12.09 -3.72 -22.16
N LEU A 162 -12.07 -2.67 -21.32
CA LEU A 162 -12.78 -1.41 -21.61
C LEU A 162 -11.95 -0.45 -22.47
N ARG A 163 -10.60 -0.41 -22.30
CA ARG A 163 -9.72 0.49 -23.06
C ARG A 163 -9.80 0.20 -24.56
N SER A 164 -9.86 -1.07 -24.96
CA SER A 164 -9.88 -1.50 -26.36
C SER A 164 -11.12 -1.00 -27.12
N PRO A 165 -12.38 -1.27 -26.70
CA PRO A 165 -13.57 -0.79 -27.42
C PRO A 165 -13.70 0.73 -27.39
N ILE A 166 -13.36 1.39 -26.28
CA ILE A 166 -13.39 2.85 -26.19
C ILE A 166 -12.35 3.48 -27.13
N GLY A 167 -11.14 2.89 -27.19
CA GLY A 167 -10.11 3.33 -28.14
C GLY A 167 -10.55 3.18 -29.61
N THR A 168 -11.28 2.12 -29.92
CA THR A 168 -11.86 1.92 -31.27
C THR A 168 -12.94 2.96 -31.57
N LEU A 169 -13.84 3.25 -30.61
CA LEU A 169 -14.88 4.29 -30.78
C LEU A 169 -14.22 5.67 -30.98
N LYS A 170 -13.22 6.01 -30.21
CA LYS A 170 -12.43 7.25 -30.37
C LYS A 170 -11.84 7.36 -31.78
N MET A 171 -11.24 6.26 -32.29
CA MET A 171 -10.68 6.23 -33.64
C MET A 171 -11.77 6.43 -34.72
N VAL A 172 -12.95 5.83 -34.58
CA VAL A 172 -14.07 5.98 -35.50
C VAL A 172 -14.55 7.43 -35.51
N PHE A 173 -14.80 8.03 -34.34
CA PHE A 173 -15.26 9.43 -34.28
C PHE A 173 -14.21 10.41 -34.82
N ASN A 174 -12.93 10.19 -34.55
CA ASN A 174 -11.84 10.99 -35.11
C ASN A 174 -11.82 10.90 -36.65
N MET A 175 -11.98 9.67 -37.22
CA MET A 175 -12.02 9.50 -38.66
C MET A 175 -13.25 10.19 -39.28
N LEU A 176 -14.42 10.11 -38.64
CA LEU A 176 -15.61 10.80 -39.08
C LEU A 176 -15.40 12.32 -39.04
N SER A 177 -14.84 12.88 -37.99
CA SER A 177 -14.57 14.31 -37.84
C SER A 177 -13.57 14.84 -38.88
N ILE A 178 -12.61 14.02 -39.32
CA ILE A 178 -11.60 14.41 -40.31
C ILE A 178 -12.12 14.29 -41.75
N ASN A 179 -12.89 13.22 -42.04
CA ASN A 179 -13.26 12.88 -43.39
C ASN A 179 -14.60 13.49 -43.84
N LEU A 180 -15.42 13.96 -42.90
CA LEU A 180 -16.73 14.53 -43.19
C LEU A 180 -16.72 16.04 -43.00
N THR A 181 -17.27 16.78 -43.93
CA THR A 181 -17.47 18.23 -43.83
C THR A 181 -18.93 18.54 -43.51
N GLN A 182 -19.16 19.67 -42.85
CA GLN A 182 -20.49 20.18 -42.51
C GLN A 182 -21.41 20.28 -43.77
N GLN A 183 -20.80 20.58 -44.91
CA GLN A 183 -21.53 20.64 -46.20
C GLN A 183 -22.02 19.28 -46.72
N GLN A 184 -21.33 18.19 -46.31
CA GLN A 184 -21.68 16.83 -46.76
C GLN A 184 -22.75 16.19 -45.90
N ILE A 185 -22.84 16.47 -44.62
CA ILE A 185 -23.70 15.78 -43.67
C ILE A 185 -24.70 16.68 -42.93
N GLY A 186 -24.60 17.97 -43.09
CA GLY A 186 -25.40 18.97 -42.37
C GLY A 186 -24.85 19.30 -40.97
N GLU A 187 -25.33 20.41 -40.43
CA GLU A 187 -24.86 20.95 -39.15
C GLU A 187 -25.19 20.04 -37.98
N ASP A 188 -26.43 19.55 -37.87
CA ASP A 188 -26.91 18.68 -36.81
C ASP A 188 -26.08 17.38 -36.67
N ASN A 189 -25.76 16.74 -37.82
CA ASN A 189 -24.97 15.51 -37.83
C ASN A 189 -23.50 15.78 -37.47
N MET A 190 -22.94 16.92 -37.87
CA MET A 190 -21.56 17.30 -37.43
C MET A 190 -21.53 17.56 -35.96
N GLU A 191 -22.52 18.20 -35.37
CA GLU A 191 -22.66 18.40 -33.95
C GLU A 191 -22.73 17.07 -33.18
N MET A 192 -23.53 16.10 -33.67
CA MET A 192 -23.63 14.75 -33.11
C MET A 192 -22.28 13.99 -33.15
N ILE A 193 -21.53 14.09 -34.25
CA ILE A 193 -20.20 13.47 -34.37
C ILE A 193 -19.24 14.10 -33.38
N THR A 194 -19.23 15.41 -33.27
CA THR A 194 -18.37 16.16 -32.32
C THR A 194 -18.72 15.80 -30.88
N MET A 195 -20.00 15.72 -30.55
CA MET A 195 -20.46 15.29 -29.23
C MET A 195 -20.04 13.87 -28.92
N GLY A 196 -20.20 12.93 -29.86
CA GLY A 196 -19.77 11.53 -29.71
C GLY A 196 -18.27 11.40 -29.50
N ASN A 197 -17.46 12.19 -30.23
CA ASN A 197 -16.02 12.23 -30.05
C ASN A 197 -15.63 12.75 -28.64
N ASN A 198 -16.27 13.82 -28.17
CA ASN A 198 -16.01 14.41 -26.86
C ASN A 198 -16.39 13.44 -25.71
N ILE A 199 -17.52 12.75 -25.81
CA ILE A 199 -17.96 11.75 -24.82
C ILE A 199 -16.95 10.58 -24.80
N THR A 200 -16.54 10.09 -25.97
CA THR A 200 -15.60 8.98 -26.07
C THR A 200 -14.22 9.34 -25.49
N GLU A 201 -13.73 10.55 -25.78
CA GLU A 201 -12.47 11.06 -25.21
C GLU A 201 -12.55 11.18 -23.70
N SER A 202 -13.64 11.76 -23.19
CA SER A 202 -13.87 11.91 -21.75
C SER A 202 -13.92 10.54 -21.04
N THR A 203 -14.62 9.57 -21.64
CA THR A 203 -14.73 8.21 -21.10
C THR A 203 -13.37 7.50 -21.10
N PHE A 204 -12.59 7.67 -22.16
CA PHE A 204 -11.24 7.11 -22.24
C PHE A 204 -10.32 7.68 -21.15
N MET A 205 -10.35 8.99 -20.94
CA MET A 205 -9.57 9.65 -19.88
C MET A 205 -10.03 9.23 -18.49
N LEU A 206 -11.33 9.09 -18.26
CA LEU A 206 -11.89 8.56 -17.01
C LEU A 206 -11.33 7.18 -16.68
N LEU A 207 -11.39 6.28 -17.66
CA LEU A 207 -10.89 4.92 -17.52
C LEU A 207 -9.37 4.88 -17.24
N ASP A 208 -8.57 5.67 -17.98
CA ASP A 208 -7.12 5.74 -17.80
C ASP A 208 -6.75 6.29 -16.42
N ASN A 209 -7.47 7.31 -15.95
CA ASN A 209 -7.27 7.87 -14.60
C ASN A 209 -7.66 6.89 -13.50
N LEU A 210 -8.81 6.18 -13.66
CA LEU A 210 -9.22 5.15 -12.69
C LEU A 210 -8.19 4.04 -12.57
N LEU A 211 -7.62 3.61 -13.71
CA LEU A 211 -6.58 2.58 -13.74
C LEU A 211 -5.27 3.00 -13.08
N LYS A 212 -4.84 4.23 -13.35
CA LYS A 212 -3.64 4.79 -12.72
C LYS A 212 -3.86 4.95 -11.22
N TRP A 213 -5.05 5.43 -10.82
CA TRP A 213 -5.40 5.60 -9.42
C TRP A 213 -5.43 4.26 -8.68
N THR A 214 -6.08 3.21 -9.24
CA THR A 214 -6.11 1.88 -8.61
C THR A 214 -4.72 1.28 -8.47
N LYS A 215 -3.87 1.35 -9.51
CA LYS A 215 -2.47 0.90 -9.43
C LYS A 215 -1.67 1.65 -8.37
N SER A 216 -1.98 2.91 -8.18
CA SER A 216 -1.33 3.78 -7.21
C SER A 216 -1.72 3.40 -5.77
N GLN A 217 -2.99 3.20 -5.49
CA GLN A 217 -3.48 2.84 -4.15
C GLN A 217 -2.88 1.52 -3.62
N ILE A 218 -2.55 0.60 -4.50
CA ILE A 218 -2.07 -0.74 -4.17
C ILE A 218 -0.53 -0.79 -3.99
N GLY A 219 0.15 0.35 -4.11
CA GLY A 219 1.62 0.41 -3.98
C GLY A 219 2.39 -0.24 -5.13
N ARG A 220 1.71 -0.80 -6.15
CA ARG A 220 2.32 -1.50 -7.29
C ARG A 220 2.74 -0.60 -8.45
N MET A 221 2.63 0.72 -8.29
CA MET A 221 3.18 1.66 -9.24
C MET A 221 4.68 1.80 -9.00
N ASN A 222 5.49 1.10 -9.77
CA ASN A 222 6.94 1.28 -9.72
C ASN A 222 7.28 2.70 -10.16
N THR A 223 7.91 3.46 -9.29
CA THR A 223 8.40 4.81 -9.59
C THR A 223 9.79 4.69 -10.19
N VAL A 224 9.98 5.17 -11.41
CA VAL A 224 11.26 5.15 -12.11
C VAL A 224 11.82 6.58 -12.14
N PHE A 225 12.68 6.89 -11.17
CA PHE A 225 13.31 8.21 -11.09
C PHE A 225 14.40 8.37 -12.15
N GLN A 226 14.37 9.50 -12.85
CA GLN A 226 15.37 9.92 -13.81
C GLN A 226 15.76 11.37 -13.54
N GLU A 227 17.05 11.68 -13.61
CA GLU A 227 17.54 13.06 -13.57
C GLU A 227 17.17 13.77 -14.88
N VAL A 228 16.26 14.71 -14.82
CA VAL A 228 15.76 15.43 -16.01
C VAL A 228 15.62 16.92 -15.75
N ASP A 229 15.67 17.70 -16.82
CA ASP A 229 15.22 19.08 -16.77
C ASP A 229 13.69 19.14 -16.71
N ILE A 230 13.17 19.48 -15.52
CA ILE A 230 11.73 19.53 -15.28
C ILE A 230 11.07 20.65 -16.10
N SER A 231 11.79 21.70 -16.44
CA SER A 231 11.30 22.79 -17.27
C SER A 231 10.92 22.30 -18.67
N GLU A 232 11.76 21.46 -19.28
CA GLU A 232 11.47 20.84 -20.58
C GLU A 232 10.29 19.89 -20.51
N VAL A 233 10.22 19.05 -19.45
CA VAL A 233 9.11 18.08 -19.25
C VAL A 233 7.78 18.81 -19.12
N VAL A 234 7.73 19.88 -18.32
CA VAL A 234 6.52 20.70 -18.10
C VAL A 234 6.07 21.37 -19.41
N VAL A 235 6.98 22.01 -20.15
CA VAL A 235 6.67 22.63 -21.43
C VAL A 235 6.17 21.61 -22.44
N PHE A 236 6.84 20.46 -22.57
CA PHE A 236 6.42 19.41 -23.47
C PHE A 236 5.02 18.88 -23.14
N ALA A 237 4.77 18.57 -21.86
CA ALA A 237 3.47 18.05 -21.42
C ALA A 237 2.32 19.07 -21.63
N SER A 238 2.59 20.36 -21.41
CA SER A 238 1.61 21.42 -21.59
C SER A 238 1.22 21.64 -23.06
N LYS A 239 2.22 21.58 -23.97
CA LYS A 239 1.98 21.72 -25.43
C LYS A 239 1.03 20.68 -26.00
N MET A 240 0.89 19.52 -25.37
CA MET A 240 -0.11 18.53 -25.78
C MET A 240 -1.55 19.04 -25.61
N SER A 241 -1.79 20.05 -24.80
CA SER A 241 -3.08 20.69 -24.58
C SER A 241 -3.32 21.96 -25.40
N ASP A 242 -2.32 22.42 -26.18
CA ASP A 242 -2.38 23.70 -26.91
C ASP A 242 -3.54 23.74 -27.91
N LEU A 243 -3.81 22.67 -28.63
CA LEU A 243 -4.92 22.61 -29.59
C LEU A 243 -6.27 22.81 -28.89
N VAL A 244 -6.45 22.19 -27.70
CA VAL A 244 -7.69 22.32 -26.94
C VAL A 244 -7.84 23.73 -26.38
N ALA A 245 -6.74 24.34 -25.91
CA ALA A 245 -6.72 25.73 -25.46
C ALA A 245 -7.05 26.70 -26.59
N GLN A 246 -6.51 26.48 -27.81
CA GLN A 246 -6.79 27.28 -28.99
C GLN A 246 -8.26 27.25 -29.40
N VAL A 247 -8.93 26.11 -29.34
CA VAL A 247 -10.37 25.98 -29.64
C VAL A 247 -11.23 26.88 -28.71
N LYS A 248 -10.74 27.12 -27.49
CA LYS A 248 -11.41 28.00 -26.50
C LYS A 248 -10.79 29.44 -26.49
N ASN A 249 -9.91 29.73 -27.45
CA ASN A 249 -9.16 31.00 -27.53
C ASN A 249 -8.39 31.33 -26.23
N ILE A 250 -7.89 30.34 -25.51
CA ILE A 250 -7.14 30.53 -24.26
C ILE A 250 -5.67 30.69 -24.59
N ALA A 251 -5.04 31.78 -24.10
CA ALA A 251 -3.60 32.02 -24.20
C ALA A 251 -2.87 31.19 -23.12
N VAL A 252 -1.86 30.41 -23.52
CA VAL A 252 -0.98 29.70 -22.58
C VAL A 252 0.37 30.42 -22.51
N GLU A 253 0.71 30.94 -21.33
CA GLU A 253 1.92 31.68 -21.06
C GLU A 253 2.88 30.84 -20.18
N TYR A 254 4.19 30.97 -20.46
CA TYR A 254 5.23 30.26 -19.72
C TYR A 254 6.14 31.23 -18.96
N ASP A 255 6.18 31.12 -17.65
CA ASP A 255 7.08 31.87 -16.77
C ASP A 255 8.12 30.90 -16.17
N ILE A 256 9.12 30.58 -16.98
CA ILE A 256 10.15 29.57 -16.71
C ILE A 256 11.53 30.27 -16.92
N PRO A 257 12.24 30.60 -15.83
CA PRO A 257 13.48 31.38 -15.92
C PRO A 257 14.68 30.62 -16.49
N GLY A 258 14.66 29.30 -16.45
CA GLY A 258 15.76 28.45 -16.93
C GLY A 258 15.57 26.97 -16.63
N PRO A 259 16.57 26.15 -16.98
CA PRO A 259 16.53 24.71 -16.71
C PRO A 259 16.66 24.41 -15.21
N ILE A 260 15.87 23.46 -14.72
CA ILE A 260 15.90 22.99 -13.32
C ILE A 260 15.97 21.45 -13.34
N THR A 261 17.10 20.90 -12.92
CA THR A 261 17.31 19.45 -12.88
C THR A 261 16.83 18.86 -11.56
N VAL A 262 15.98 17.83 -11.66
CA VAL A 262 15.47 17.08 -10.50
C VAL A 262 15.31 15.60 -10.84
N PRO A 263 15.46 14.70 -9.86
CA PRO A 263 15.08 13.29 -10.01
C PRO A 263 13.57 13.15 -9.95
N CYS A 264 12.92 12.75 -11.03
CA CYS A 264 11.48 12.53 -11.05
C CYS A 264 11.07 11.37 -11.97
N ASP A 265 9.86 10.86 -11.79
CA ASP A 265 9.22 9.99 -12.75
C ASP A 265 8.53 10.84 -13.82
N VAL A 266 9.09 10.84 -15.02
CA VAL A 266 8.67 11.68 -16.14
C VAL A 266 7.22 11.41 -16.56
N ASP A 267 6.78 10.15 -16.54
CA ASP A 267 5.41 9.79 -16.95
C ASP A 267 4.38 10.18 -15.89
N MET A 268 4.76 10.15 -14.60
CA MET A 268 3.95 10.73 -13.53
C MET A 268 3.80 12.24 -13.69
N VAL A 269 4.89 12.95 -13.94
CA VAL A 269 4.86 14.42 -14.16
C VAL A 269 4.01 14.79 -15.37
N LYS A 270 4.15 14.09 -16.50
CA LYS A 270 3.28 14.28 -17.67
C LYS A 270 1.80 14.05 -17.34
N THR A 271 1.51 13.05 -16.50
CA THR A 271 0.14 12.76 -16.06
C THR A 271 -0.41 13.87 -15.15
N ILE A 272 0.39 14.40 -14.22
CA ILE A 272 0.05 15.55 -13.38
C ILE A 272 -0.27 16.76 -14.26
N MET A 273 0.64 17.13 -15.15
CA MET A 273 0.48 18.29 -16.02
C MET A 273 -0.77 18.18 -16.91
N ARG A 274 -1.02 17.01 -17.50
CA ARG A 274 -2.22 16.76 -18.31
C ARG A 274 -3.51 17.00 -17.52
N ASN A 275 -3.59 16.51 -16.27
CA ASN A 275 -4.77 16.71 -15.43
C ASN A 275 -4.95 18.19 -15.05
N LEU A 276 -3.87 18.87 -14.63
CA LEU A 276 -3.93 20.29 -14.26
C LEU A 276 -4.26 21.19 -15.45
N MET A 277 -3.66 20.94 -16.63
CA MET A 277 -3.97 21.68 -17.85
C MET A 277 -5.42 21.46 -18.31
N SER A 278 -5.90 20.20 -18.25
CA SER A 278 -7.30 19.90 -18.57
C SER A 278 -8.27 20.66 -17.66
N ASN A 279 -7.99 20.72 -16.36
CA ASN A 279 -8.79 21.50 -15.41
C ASN A 279 -8.71 23.00 -15.70
N ALA A 280 -7.52 23.55 -15.92
CA ALA A 280 -7.31 24.96 -16.21
C ALA A 280 -8.09 25.39 -17.47
N ILE A 281 -8.05 24.59 -18.55
CA ILE A 281 -8.81 24.89 -19.79
C ILE A 281 -10.31 24.76 -19.55
N LYS A 282 -10.74 23.72 -18.82
CA LYS A 282 -12.15 23.44 -18.54
C LYS A 282 -12.83 24.59 -17.79
N TYR A 283 -12.15 25.13 -16.77
CA TYR A 283 -12.70 26.18 -15.88
C TYR A 283 -12.36 27.60 -16.30
N SER A 284 -11.51 27.81 -17.31
CA SER A 284 -11.26 29.10 -17.92
C SER A 284 -12.41 29.53 -18.80
N ASN A 285 -12.66 30.85 -18.83
CA ASN A 285 -13.56 31.47 -19.78
C ASN A 285 -12.94 31.53 -21.20
N GLU A 286 -13.76 31.65 -22.23
CA GLU A 286 -13.31 31.82 -23.59
C GLU A 286 -12.53 33.13 -23.71
N GLY A 287 -11.40 33.14 -24.44
CA GLY A 287 -10.48 34.25 -24.52
C GLY A 287 -9.63 34.49 -23.26
N GLY A 288 -9.68 33.60 -22.29
CA GLY A 288 -8.90 33.65 -21.06
C GLY A 288 -7.42 33.36 -21.26
N ARG A 289 -6.71 33.24 -20.13
CA ARG A 289 -5.28 32.85 -20.12
C ARG A 289 -4.96 31.85 -19.04
N ILE A 290 -3.91 31.05 -19.27
CA ILE A 290 -3.32 30.12 -18.32
C ILE A 290 -1.83 30.45 -18.21
N VAL A 291 -1.31 30.54 -16.99
CA VAL A 291 0.11 30.81 -16.75
C VAL A 291 0.73 29.57 -16.08
N ILE A 292 1.78 29.04 -16.70
CA ILE A 292 2.55 27.91 -16.17
C ILE A 292 3.89 28.48 -15.69
N SER A 293 4.21 28.27 -14.42
CA SER A 293 5.47 28.72 -13.86
C SER A 293 6.26 27.55 -13.26
N VAL A 294 7.58 27.62 -13.40
CA VAL A 294 8.53 26.69 -12.75
C VAL A 294 9.51 27.52 -11.95
N ARG A 295 9.69 27.19 -10.70
CA ARG A 295 10.60 27.86 -9.76
C ARG A 295 11.41 26.83 -9.00
N GLU A 296 12.52 27.26 -8.45
CA GLU A 296 13.43 26.46 -7.68
C GLU A 296 13.49 26.94 -6.23
N THR A 297 13.40 26.00 -5.28
CA THR A 297 13.74 26.23 -3.88
C THR A 297 14.97 25.40 -3.51
N PRO A 298 15.57 25.59 -2.34
CA PRO A 298 16.70 24.77 -1.90
C PRO A 298 16.43 23.26 -1.90
N THR A 299 15.17 22.85 -1.68
CA THR A 299 14.79 21.45 -1.50
C THR A 299 13.89 20.88 -2.59
N HIS A 300 13.18 21.74 -3.35
CA HIS A 300 12.18 21.30 -4.33
C HIS A 300 12.21 22.14 -5.60
N ALA A 301 11.80 21.53 -6.70
CA ALA A 301 11.23 22.28 -7.83
C ALA A 301 9.74 22.54 -7.54
N VAL A 302 9.27 23.74 -7.85
CA VAL A 302 7.89 24.20 -7.61
C VAL A 302 7.26 24.50 -8.96
N ILE A 303 6.20 23.79 -9.31
CA ILE A 303 5.50 23.93 -10.59
C ILE A 303 4.08 24.39 -10.32
N SER A 304 3.65 25.50 -10.94
CA SER A 304 2.31 26.05 -10.77
C SER A 304 1.60 26.20 -12.10
N VAL A 305 0.32 25.84 -12.12
CA VAL A 305 -0.61 26.10 -13.22
C VAL A 305 -1.71 27.01 -12.69
N ARG A 306 -1.76 28.25 -13.21
CA ARG A 306 -2.71 29.29 -12.82
C ARG A 306 -3.69 29.55 -13.96
N ASP A 307 -4.97 29.39 -13.69
CA ASP A 307 -6.07 29.85 -14.54
C ASP A 307 -6.68 31.15 -13.99
N PHE A 308 -7.36 31.90 -14.86
CA PHE A 308 -8.11 33.10 -14.52
C PHE A 308 -9.60 32.89 -14.85
N GLY A 309 -10.09 31.70 -14.47
CA GLY A 309 -11.44 31.27 -14.75
C GLY A 309 -12.43 31.52 -13.63
N THR A 310 -13.33 30.55 -13.43
CA THR A 310 -14.46 30.69 -12.49
C THR A 310 -14.03 30.67 -11.01
N GLY A 311 -12.82 30.17 -10.71
CA GLY A 311 -12.37 29.97 -9.33
C GLY A 311 -13.19 28.96 -8.55
N ILE A 312 -12.82 28.76 -7.28
CA ILE A 312 -13.40 27.78 -6.38
C ILE A 312 -13.79 28.49 -5.09
N SER A 313 -14.98 28.20 -4.58
CA SER A 313 -15.42 28.76 -3.30
C SER A 313 -14.65 28.19 -2.11
N GLU A 314 -14.46 28.99 -1.06
CA GLU A 314 -13.77 28.61 0.18
C GLU A 314 -14.36 27.33 0.82
N GLU A 315 -15.67 27.13 0.69
CA GLU A 315 -16.39 25.97 1.19
C GLU A 315 -16.01 24.66 0.43
N ASN A 316 -15.66 24.77 -0.85
CA ASN A 316 -15.38 23.62 -1.70
C ASN A 316 -13.88 23.26 -1.76
N LEU A 317 -12.96 24.19 -1.44
CA LEU A 317 -11.53 23.93 -1.42
C LEU A 317 -11.13 22.70 -0.58
N PRO A 318 -11.61 22.53 0.68
CA PRO A 318 -11.24 21.36 1.48
C PRO A 318 -11.82 20.05 0.94
N LYS A 319 -12.91 20.10 0.16
CA LYS A 319 -13.60 18.92 -0.40
C LYS A 319 -12.83 18.33 -1.59
N LEU A 320 -12.04 19.16 -2.31
CA LEU A 320 -11.36 18.74 -3.54
C LEU A 320 -10.23 17.73 -3.32
N LEU A 321 -9.55 17.79 -2.17
CA LEU A 321 -8.44 16.89 -1.82
C LEU A 321 -8.86 15.78 -0.84
N ASN A 322 -10.13 15.73 -0.46
CA ASN A 322 -10.64 14.68 0.43
C ASN A 322 -10.99 13.42 -0.40
N PRO A 323 -10.31 12.29 -0.19
CA PRO A 323 -10.55 11.06 -0.96
C PRO A 323 -11.94 10.44 -0.73
N GLU A 324 -12.61 10.78 0.37
CA GLU A 324 -13.94 10.25 0.69
C GLU A 324 -15.08 11.05 0.02
N ILE A 325 -14.79 12.23 -0.56
CA ILE A 325 -15.79 13.12 -1.14
C ILE A 325 -15.59 13.21 -2.64
N HIS A 326 -16.49 12.61 -3.41
CA HIS A 326 -16.57 12.85 -4.85
C HIS A 326 -17.22 14.21 -5.09
N HIS A 327 -16.41 15.24 -5.34
CA HIS A 327 -16.90 16.57 -5.70
C HIS A 327 -16.57 16.89 -7.15
N THR A 328 -17.60 17.06 -7.96
CA THR A 328 -17.46 17.46 -9.37
C THR A 328 -18.30 18.70 -9.63
N THR A 329 -17.76 19.61 -10.44
CA THR A 329 -18.48 20.79 -10.95
C THR A 329 -18.41 20.80 -12.47
N TYR A 330 -19.44 21.34 -13.12
CA TYR A 330 -19.42 21.55 -14.56
C TYR A 330 -18.43 22.63 -14.95
N GLY A 331 -17.75 22.43 -16.06
CA GLY A 331 -16.89 23.46 -16.66
C GLY A 331 -17.69 24.57 -17.31
N THR A 332 -16.99 25.61 -17.84
CA THR A 332 -17.61 26.80 -18.44
C THR A 332 -18.41 26.50 -19.73
N LYS A 333 -18.20 25.36 -20.37
CA LYS A 333 -18.99 24.85 -21.52
C LYS A 333 -19.76 23.55 -21.18
N ASN A 334 -20.21 23.41 -19.93
CA ASN A 334 -20.90 22.20 -19.42
C ASN A 334 -20.06 20.90 -19.50
N GLU A 335 -18.73 21.01 -19.46
CA GLU A 335 -17.86 19.84 -19.43
C GLU A 335 -17.97 19.13 -18.06
N GLU A 336 -18.27 17.84 -18.06
CA GLU A 336 -18.36 17.02 -16.85
C GLU A 336 -16.96 16.59 -16.37
N GLY A 337 -16.74 16.51 -15.06
CA GLY A 337 -15.50 16.07 -14.44
C GLY A 337 -15.60 14.71 -13.78
N SER A 338 -14.50 13.95 -13.74
CA SER A 338 -14.46 12.62 -13.12
C SER A 338 -14.33 12.64 -11.59
N GLY A 339 -13.93 13.77 -11.00
CA GLY A 339 -13.60 13.85 -9.58
C GLY A 339 -12.30 13.11 -9.17
N LEU A 340 -11.75 12.26 -10.01
CA LEU A 340 -10.55 11.45 -9.72
C LEU A 340 -9.23 12.12 -10.11
N GLY A 341 -9.27 13.14 -10.99
CA GLY A 341 -8.05 13.75 -11.55
C GLY A 341 -7.16 14.39 -10.51
N LEU A 342 -7.72 15.15 -9.55
CA LEU A 342 -6.94 15.82 -8.50
C LEU A 342 -6.42 14.84 -7.44
N GLN A 343 -7.16 13.79 -7.11
CA GLN A 343 -6.69 12.73 -6.23
C GLN A 343 -5.48 12.00 -6.83
N LEU A 344 -5.54 11.71 -8.14
CA LEU A 344 -4.40 11.15 -8.87
C LEU A 344 -3.21 12.10 -8.87
N VAL A 345 -3.42 13.40 -9.12
CA VAL A 345 -2.37 14.43 -9.06
C VAL A 345 -1.71 14.46 -7.68
N GLN A 346 -2.49 14.45 -6.61
CA GLN A 346 -1.98 14.44 -5.24
C GLN A 346 -1.11 13.21 -4.96
N ASP A 347 -1.55 12.03 -5.37
CA ASP A 347 -0.81 10.80 -5.14
C ASP A 347 0.48 10.73 -5.96
N LEU A 348 0.44 11.08 -7.25
CA LEU A 348 1.63 11.11 -8.09
C LEU A 348 2.65 12.16 -7.62
N THR A 349 2.17 13.29 -7.08
CA THR A 349 3.03 14.32 -6.49
C THR A 349 3.74 13.79 -5.24
N ARG A 350 3.01 13.12 -4.33
CA ARG A 350 3.62 12.50 -3.14
C ARG A 350 4.68 11.46 -3.50
N ARG A 351 4.44 10.66 -4.54
CA ARG A 351 5.43 9.68 -5.05
C ARG A 351 6.70 10.31 -5.58
N ASN A 352 6.62 11.54 -6.09
CA ASN A 352 7.78 12.34 -6.47
C ASN A 352 8.37 13.15 -5.29
N GLY A 353 8.01 12.81 -4.05
CA GLY A 353 8.54 13.45 -2.84
C GLY A 353 8.04 14.86 -2.59
N GLY A 354 6.92 15.25 -3.22
CA GLY A 354 6.37 16.60 -3.14
C GLY A 354 4.96 16.68 -2.54
N GLU A 355 4.37 17.86 -2.63
CA GLU A 355 3.05 18.19 -2.12
C GLU A 355 2.26 18.99 -3.16
N LEU A 356 0.94 18.78 -3.21
CA LEU A 356 -0.02 19.56 -4.01
C LEU A 356 -0.72 20.59 -3.13
N THR A 357 -0.69 21.84 -3.52
CA THR A 357 -1.43 22.94 -2.90
C THR A 357 -2.36 23.63 -3.90
N ILE A 358 -3.47 24.19 -3.41
CA ILE A 358 -4.48 24.87 -4.22
C ILE A 358 -4.79 26.21 -3.57
N GLU A 359 -4.67 27.27 -4.36
CA GLU A 359 -5.10 28.62 -4.00
C GLU A 359 -6.15 29.08 -5.01
N SER A 360 -7.30 29.53 -4.56
CA SER A 360 -8.38 29.95 -5.45
C SER A 360 -9.31 30.97 -4.79
N THR A 361 -9.79 31.88 -5.61
CA THR A 361 -10.85 32.85 -5.25
C THR A 361 -11.95 32.76 -6.27
N LEU A 362 -13.19 32.64 -5.80
CA LEU A 362 -14.36 32.54 -6.69
C LEU A 362 -14.45 33.79 -7.58
N GLY A 363 -14.49 33.60 -8.90
CA GLY A 363 -14.52 34.65 -9.91
C GLY A 363 -13.16 35.18 -10.34
N GLU A 364 -12.05 34.84 -9.68
CA GLU A 364 -10.69 35.32 -10.03
C GLU A 364 -9.80 34.21 -10.63
N GLY A 365 -10.16 32.95 -10.47
CA GLY A 365 -9.42 31.80 -10.96
C GLY A 365 -8.76 30.97 -9.87
N SER A 366 -7.93 30.01 -10.29
CA SER A 366 -7.28 29.06 -9.37
C SER A 366 -5.80 28.89 -9.73
N THR A 367 -4.99 28.60 -8.71
CA THR A 367 -3.58 28.24 -8.85
C THR A 367 -3.37 26.86 -8.21
N PHE A 368 -3.00 25.88 -9.02
CA PHE A 368 -2.59 24.56 -8.58
C PHE A 368 -1.09 24.48 -8.59
N THR A 369 -0.49 24.23 -7.43
CA THR A 369 0.96 24.16 -7.29
C THR A 369 1.35 22.77 -6.78
N PHE A 370 2.26 22.11 -7.49
CA PHE A 370 2.86 20.86 -7.02
C PHE A 370 4.38 20.98 -6.94
N THR A 371 4.97 20.22 -6.03
CA THR A 371 6.42 20.24 -5.81
C THR A 371 7.03 18.88 -6.15
N ILE A 372 8.33 18.89 -6.48
CA ILE A 372 9.13 17.69 -6.71
C ILE A 372 10.41 17.82 -5.89
N ALA A 373 10.72 16.82 -5.06
CA ALA A 373 11.92 16.86 -4.24
C ALA A 373 13.19 16.74 -5.09
N LYS A 374 14.21 17.57 -4.79
CA LYS A 374 15.53 17.52 -5.44
C LYS A 374 16.37 16.33 -4.99
N VAL A 375 16.06 15.79 -3.82
CA VAL A 375 16.71 14.58 -3.29
C VAL A 375 15.62 13.60 -2.95
N GLN A 376 15.58 12.49 -3.64
CA GLN A 376 14.64 11.41 -3.32
C GLN A 376 15.15 10.61 -2.12
N PRO A 377 14.25 10.13 -1.24
CA PRO A 377 14.66 9.22 -0.17
C PRO A 377 15.31 7.97 -0.81
N LYS A 378 16.50 7.59 -0.31
CA LYS A 378 17.14 6.34 -0.72
C LYS A 378 16.20 5.19 -0.38
N SER A 379 15.82 4.40 -1.39
CA SER A 379 15.09 3.16 -1.17
C SER A 379 16.07 2.09 -0.67
N GLU A 380 15.88 1.57 0.54
CA GLU A 380 16.55 0.32 0.96
C GLU A 380 15.99 -0.83 0.11
N THR A 381 16.91 -1.56 -0.51
CA THR A 381 16.59 -2.84 -1.15
C THR A 381 16.62 -3.92 -0.07
N VAL A 382 15.47 -4.48 0.27
CA VAL A 382 15.41 -5.71 1.06
C VAL A 382 15.51 -6.86 0.06
N GLU A 383 16.57 -7.65 0.18
CA GLU A 383 16.68 -8.91 -0.56
C GLU A 383 15.73 -9.92 0.10
N ASP A 384 14.68 -10.29 -0.61
CA ASP A 384 13.82 -11.39 -0.20
C ASP A 384 14.54 -12.71 -0.49
N SER A 385 14.44 -13.68 0.40
CA SER A 385 15.07 -15.01 0.29
C SER A 385 14.62 -15.84 -0.93
N GLU A 386 13.76 -15.28 -1.78
CA GLU A 386 13.30 -15.89 -3.04
C GLU A 386 13.76 -15.12 -4.31
N GLY A 387 14.75 -14.23 -4.20
CA GLY A 387 15.35 -13.58 -5.38
C GLY A 387 14.61 -12.38 -5.96
N GLY A 388 13.62 -11.81 -5.26
CA GLY A 388 12.96 -10.55 -5.61
C GLY A 388 13.52 -9.38 -4.80
N VAL A 389 13.86 -8.27 -5.47
CA VAL A 389 14.36 -7.06 -4.80
C VAL A 389 13.19 -6.15 -4.46
N LEU A 390 12.80 -6.08 -3.16
CA LEU A 390 11.82 -5.11 -2.65
C LEU A 390 12.54 -3.82 -2.19
N ARG A 391 12.07 -2.68 -2.67
CA ARG A 391 12.58 -1.36 -2.26
C ARG A 391 11.67 -0.77 -1.17
N VAL A 392 12.21 -0.56 0.03
CA VAL A 392 11.52 0.08 1.16
C VAL A 392 12.11 1.48 1.39
N PRO A 393 11.32 2.54 1.55
CA PRO A 393 11.84 3.86 1.87
C PRO A 393 12.34 3.91 3.32
N GLU A 394 13.54 4.44 3.53
CA GLU A 394 14.08 4.79 4.87
C GLU A 394 13.21 5.89 5.51
N ARG A 395 12.98 5.76 6.79
CA ARG A 395 12.29 6.77 7.61
C ARG A 395 13.23 7.92 7.98
#